data_098cdd517d3d7a9c7961e37e6a3b3400
#
_entry.id   098cdd517d3d7a9c7961e37e6a3b3400
#
_cell.length_a   1.000
_cell.length_b   1.000
_cell.length_c   1.000
_cell.angle_alpha   90.00
_cell.angle_beta   90.00
_cell.angle_gamma   90.00
#
_symmetry.space_group_name_H-M   'P 1'
#
loop_
_entity.id
_entity.type
_entity.pdbx_description
1 polymer ?
#
loop_
_entity_poly.entity_id
_entity_poly.type
_entity_poly.pdbx_seq_one_letter_code
_entity_poly.pdbx_strand_id
1 'polypeptide(L)'
;MSNVNAVTFTIVVVLFLVVTLTGFAAARWRRAEDMLHLNEWGLGGRSFGTFVAWFLLGGDLYTAYTFIAVPAAMFGAGAVTGYFAVAYTIIVFPIALIFLPRLWSIARVHHYVTPADFIRGRYGSRGLALAIAFTGILALMPYIALQLVGIQAVLTVMGVGTTSGNAFVEDLPLIIAFLVLAFFTFVSGLRAPALIAFIKDTLVYVMIIVAILYLPSKVGGWGHIFSTAQAHLKVVNPATGKPGEIGRAHV
;
A
#
# COMPACT_ATOMS: atom_id res chain seq x y z
N MET A 1 7.69 -30.53 8.30
CA MET A 1 6.89 -30.14 7.13
C MET A 1 5.78 -29.26 7.66
N SER A 2 5.86 -27.96 7.47
CA SER A 2 4.77 -27.04 7.81
C SER A 2 3.58 -27.42 6.95
N ASN A 3 2.48 -27.81 7.58
CA ASN A 3 1.25 -28.11 6.85
C ASN A 3 0.80 -26.80 6.20
N VAL A 4 1.00 -26.66 4.90
CA VAL A 4 0.44 -25.57 4.11
C VAL A 4 -1.07 -25.57 4.36
N ASN A 5 -1.61 -24.48 4.87
CA ASN A 5 -3.05 -24.38 5.03
C ASN A 5 -3.69 -24.33 3.65
N ALA A 6 -4.21 -25.45 3.18
CA ALA A 6 -4.75 -25.61 1.83
C ALA A 6 -5.84 -24.58 1.51
N VAL A 7 -6.64 -24.19 2.49
CA VAL A 7 -7.70 -23.18 2.31
C VAL A 7 -7.08 -21.82 2.08
N THR A 8 -6.15 -21.39 2.93
CA THR A 8 -5.46 -20.09 2.80
C THR A 8 -4.68 -20.03 1.48
N PHE A 9 -3.97 -21.09 1.15
CA PHE A 9 -3.25 -21.21 -0.11
C PHE A 9 -4.16 -21.05 -1.32
N THR A 10 -5.27 -21.77 -1.35
CA THR A 10 -6.25 -21.69 -2.47
C THR A 10 -6.83 -20.28 -2.60
N ILE A 11 -7.21 -19.64 -1.50
CA ILE A 11 -7.74 -18.27 -1.52
C ILE A 11 -6.73 -17.29 -2.12
N VAL A 12 -5.48 -17.34 -1.66
CA VAL A 12 -4.44 -16.43 -2.14
C VAL A 12 -4.12 -16.68 -3.60
N VAL A 13 -4.01 -17.93 -4.03
CA VAL A 13 -3.77 -18.27 -5.45
C VAL A 13 -4.92 -17.79 -6.34
N VAL A 14 -6.15 -17.99 -5.93
CA VAL A 14 -7.33 -17.52 -6.69
C VAL A 14 -7.33 -15.99 -6.78
N LEU A 15 -7.09 -15.28 -5.67
CA LEU A 15 -7.02 -13.82 -5.67
C LEU A 15 -5.86 -13.31 -6.53
N PHE A 16 -4.70 -13.95 -6.45
CA PHE A 16 -3.54 -13.61 -7.29
C PHE A 16 -3.85 -13.79 -8.77
N LEU A 17 -4.50 -14.87 -9.15
CA LEU A 17 -4.93 -15.11 -10.53
C LEU A 17 -5.96 -14.07 -11.00
N VAL A 18 -6.94 -13.74 -10.18
CA VAL A 18 -7.94 -12.70 -10.49
C VAL A 18 -7.26 -11.35 -10.72
N VAL A 19 -6.35 -10.95 -9.84
CA VAL A 19 -5.60 -9.70 -9.97
C VAL A 19 -4.72 -9.71 -11.23
N THR A 20 -4.02 -10.81 -11.49
CA THR A 20 -3.15 -10.96 -12.68
C THR A 20 -3.96 -10.87 -13.98
N LEU A 21 -5.07 -11.61 -14.06
CA LEU A 21 -5.95 -11.58 -15.22
C LEU A 21 -6.55 -10.19 -15.45
N THR A 22 -6.96 -9.52 -14.36
CA THR A 22 -7.46 -8.15 -14.42
C THR A 22 -6.37 -7.18 -14.88
N GLY A 23 -5.13 -7.35 -14.41
CA GLY A 23 -3.98 -6.55 -14.83
C GLY A 23 -3.71 -6.65 -16.33
N PHE A 24 -3.75 -7.85 -16.91
CA PHE A 24 -3.63 -8.05 -18.36
C PHE A 24 -4.86 -7.57 -19.13
N ALA A 25 -6.07 -7.79 -18.61
CA ALA A 25 -7.29 -7.30 -19.23
C ALA A 25 -7.33 -5.76 -19.31
N ALA A 26 -6.70 -5.09 -18.34
CA ALA A 26 -6.59 -3.63 -18.28
C ALA A 26 -5.90 -3.04 -19.53
N ALA A 27 -4.99 -3.77 -20.17
CA ALA A 27 -4.36 -3.35 -21.41
C ALA A 27 -5.38 -3.11 -22.55
N ARG A 28 -6.55 -3.76 -22.48
CA ARG A 28 -7.64 -3.61 -23.46
C ARG A 28 -8.69 -2.58 -23.03
N TRP A 29 -8.71 -2.21 -21.74
CA TRP A 29 -9.66 -1.26 -21.20
C TRP A 29 -9.28 0.17 -21.57
N ARG A 30 -10.19 0.89 -22.23
CA ARG A 30 -9.94 2.26 -22.71
C ARG A 30 -8.60 2.38 -23.45
N ARG A 31 -8.35 1.39 -24.35
CA ARG A 31 -7.08 1.29 -25.07
C ARG A 31 -6.83 2.58 -25.86
N ALA A 32 -5.62 3.14 -25.69
CA ALA A 32 -5.11 4.20 -26.54
C ALA A 32 -4.65 3.65 -27.90
N GLU A 33 -4.61 4.50 -28.90
CA GLU A 33 -4.04 4.16 -30.20
C GLU A 33 -2.53 3.89 -30.09
N ASP A 34 -1.85 4.61 -29.22
CA ASP A 34 -0.42 4.45 -28.97
C ASP A 34 -0.09 4.46 -27.46
N MET A 35 0.27 3.28 -26.94
CA MET A 35 0.72 3.09 -25.55
C MET A 35 2.18 3.51 -25.31
N LEU A 36 2.94 3.85 -26.35
CA LEU A 36 4.33 4.31 -26.20
C LEU A 36 4.41 5.75 -25.72
N HIS A 37 3.33 6.51 -25.86
CA HIS A 37 3.28 7.86 -25.27
C HIS A 37 3.18 7.79 -23.75
N LEU A 38 4.11 8.47 -23.08
CA LEU A 38 4.16 8.53 -21.59
C LEU A 38 2.85 9.01 -20.96
N ASN A 39 2.13 9.93 -21.63
CA ASN A 39 0.83 10.41 -21.18
C ASN A 39 -0.23 9.30 -21.17
N GLU A 40 -0.20 8.38 -22.16
CA GLU A 40 -1.09 7.23 -22.22
C GLU A 40 -0.71 6.15 -21.19
N TRP A 41 0.58 5.82 -21.16
CA TRP A 41 1.09 4.81 -20.23
C TRP A 41 1.02 5.25 -18.76
N GLY A 42 1.52 6.46 -18.46
CA GLY A 42 1.67 6.95 -17.09
C GLY A 42 0.44 7.63 -16.50
N LEU A 43 -0.48 8.17 -17.33
CA LEU A 43 -1.67 8.89 -16.87
C LEU A 43 -2.99 8.30 -17.41
N GLY A 44 -2.95 7.16 -18.09
CA GLY A 44 -4.12 6.56 -18.72
C GLY A 44 -4.83 7.50 -19.72
N GLY A 45 -4.05 8.37 -20.41
CA GLY A 45 -4.59 9.38 -21.32
C GLY A 45 -5.45 10.43 -20.65
N ARG A 46 -5.31 10.60 -19.32
CA ARG A 46 -6.16 11.50 -18.50
C ARG A 46 -7.66 11.19 -18.64
N SER A 47 -8.01 9.96 -18.97
CA SER A 47 -9.38 9.51 -19.28
C SER A 47 -10.15 9.03 -18.06
N PHE A 48 -9.52 8.99 -16.88
CA PHE A 48 -10.15 8.54 -15.65
C PHE A 48 -11.08 9.61 -15.08
N GLY A 49 -12.35 9.22 -14.84
CA GLY A 49 -13.29 10.07 -14.11
C GLY A 49 -13.07 10.00 -12.60
N THR A 50 -13.81 10.85 -11.86
CA THR A 50 -13.71 10.96 -10.40
C THR A 50 -13.86 9.63 -9.68
N PHE A 51 -14.78 8.76 -10.13
CA PHE A 51 -15.01 7.46 -9.53
C PHE A 51 -13.79 6.53 -9.64
N VAL A 52 -13.19 6.43 -10.83
CA VAL A 52 -11.96 5.64 -11.04
C VAL A 52 -10.79 6.22 -10.24
N ALA A 53 -10.66 7.55 -10.25
CA ALA A 53 -9.62 8.23 -9.50
C ALA A 53 -9.74 8.02 -7.98
N TRP A 54 -10.98 7.95 -7.46
CA TRP A 54 -11.22 7.66 -6.04
C TRP A 54 -10.71 6.27 -5.65
N PHE A 55 -11.07 5.22 -6.40
CA PHE A 55 -10.57 3.87 -6.14
C PHE A 55 -9.07 3.76 -6.35
N LEU A 56 -8.53 4.39 -7.39
CA LEU A 56 -7.09 4.37 -7.64
C LEU A 56 -6.32 5.02 -6.49
N LEU A 57 -6.79 6.16 -5.97
CA LEU A 57 -6.19 6.84 -4.82
C LEU A 57 -6.33 6.00 -3.54
N GLY A 58 -7.51 5.41 -3.30
CA GLY A 58 -7.74 4.50 -2.18
C GLY A 58 -6.81 3.29 -2.26
N GLY A 59 -6.72 2.67 -3.44
CA GLY A 59 -5.81 1.56 -3.69
C GLY A 59 -4.32 1.89 -3.47
N ASP A 60 -3.94 3.13 -3.64
CA ASP A 60 -2.58 3.61 -3.38
C ASP A 60 -2.31 3.84 -1.89
N LEU A 61 -3.32 4.26 -1.14
CA LEU A 61 -3.23 4.51 0.30
C LEU A 61 -3.33 3.22 1.14
N TYR A 62 -4.23 2.29 0.77
CA TYR A 62 -4.45 1.03 1.48
C TYR A 62 -3.45 -0.03 1.05
N THR A 63 -2.25 0.00 1.60
CA THR A 63 -1.11 -0.86 1.23
C THR A 63 -0.61 -1.68 2.42
N ALA A 64 0.48 -2.41 2.25
CA ALA A 64 1.18 -3.11 3.33
C ALA A 64 1.56 -2.15 4.48
N TYR A 65 1.81 -0.87 4.20
CA TYR A 65 2.03 0.13 5.24
C TYR A 65 0.84 0.22 6.20
N THR A 66 -0.37 0.33 5.66
CA THR A 66 -1.60 0.49 6.45
C THR A 66 -1.92 -0.74 7.30
N PHE A 67 -1.70 -1.95 6.76
CA PHE A 67 -2.17 -3.20 7.40
C PHE A 67 -1.08 -3.95 8.17
N ILE A 68 0.19 -3.68 7.89
CA ILE A 68 1.32 -4.36 8.53
C ILE A 68 2.18 -3.37 9.31
N ALA A 69 2.70 -2.31 8.66
CA ALA A 69 3.67 -1.44 9.29
C ALA A 69 3.06 -0.58 10.41
N VAL A 70 1.88 0.00 10.21
CA VAL A 70 1.22 0.82 11.24
C VAL A 70 0.80 -0.02 12.45
N PRO A 71 0.09 -1.15 12.32
CA PRO A 71 -0.21 -2.03 13.44
C PRO A 71 1.04 -2.56 14.16
N ALA A 72 2.09 -2.91 13.41
CA ALA A 72 3.36 -3.34 14.01
C ALA A 72 4.04 -2.22 14.82
N ALA A 73 4.01 -0.98 14.33
CA ALA A 73 4.52 0.18 15.05
C ALA A 73 3.69 0.46 16.32
N MET A 74 2.36 0.33 16.24
CA MET A 74 1.49 0.47 17.40
C MET A 74 1.75 -0.61 18.45
N PHE A 75 1.97 -1.84 18.02
CA PHE A 75 2.26 -2.96 18.91
C PHE A 75 3.66 -2.86 19.53
N GLY A 76 4.70 -2.60 18.73
CA GLY A 76 6.10 -2.65 19.17
C GLY A 76 6.60 -1.38 19.86
N ALA A 77 6.13 -0.19 19.44
CA ALA A 77 6.62 1.10 19.93
C ALA A 77 5.58 1.92 20.69
N GLY A 78 4.38 1.37 20.87
CA GLY A 78 3.29 1.99 21.60
C GLY A 78 2.34 2.82 20.72
N ALA A 79 1.16 3.07 21.27
CA ALA A 79 0.08 3.76 20.55
C ALA A 79 0.45 5.18 20.12
N VAL A 80 1.31 5.89 20.88
CA VAL A 80 1.76 7.24 20.52
C VAL A 80 2.56 7.22 19.22
N THR A 81 3.51 6.29 19.08
CA THR A 81 4.30 6.14 17.84
C THR A 81 3.43 5.72 16.66
N GLY A 82 2.52 4.76 16.89
CA GLY A 82 1.57 4.34 15.86
C GLY A 82 0.61 5.46 15.45
N TYR A 83 0.17 6.29 16.41
CA TYR A 83 -0.65 7.46 16.11
C TYR A 83 0.05 8.44 15.17
N PHE A 84 1.33 8.74 15.38
CA PHE A 84 2.09 9.60 14.48
C PHE A 84 2.21 9.03 13.06
N ALA A 85 2.26 7.73 12.91
CA ALA A 85 2.23 7.09 11.58
C ALA A 85 0.92 7.35 10.82
N VAL A 86 -0.19 7.59 11.52
CA VAL A 86 -1.51 7.92 10.93
C VAL A 86 -1.75 9.42 10.86
N ALA A 87 -1.29 10.18 11.86
CA ALA A 87 -1.55 11.61 11.99
C ALA A 87 -0.99 12.44 10.81
N TYR A 88 0.13 12.02 10.21
CA TYR A 88 0.65 12.69 9.02
C TYR A 88 -0.39 12.70 7.88
N THR A 89 -1.17 11.65 7.75
CA THR A 89 -2.23 11.56 6.72
C THR A 89 -3.28 12.64 6.94
N ILE A 90 -3.67 12.89 8.20
CA ILE A 90 -4.63 13.94 8.55
C ILE A 90 -4.09 15.33 8.22
N ILE A 91 -2.80 15.57 8.48
CA ILE A 91 -2.13 16.85 8.19
C ILE A 91 -1.94 17.05 6.68
N VAL A 92 -1.62 16.00 5.96
CA VAL A 92 -1.38 16.06 4.50
C VAL A 92 -2.65 16.34 3.73
N PHE A 93 -3.83 15.88 4.18
CA PHE A 93 -5.08 16.10 3.47
C PHE A 93 -5.42 17.58 3.22
N PRO A 94 -5.44 18.48 4.22
CA PRO A 94 -5.68 19.90 3.98
C PRO A 94 -4.65 20.53 3.04
N ILE A 95 -3.38 20.15 3.18
CA ILE A 95 -2.31 20.62 2.31
C ILE A 95 -2.56 20.15 0.87
N ALA A 96 -2.88 18.87 0.69
CA ALA A 96 -3.19 18.29 -0.61
C ALA A 96 -4.39 18.99 -1.28
N LEU A 97 -5.47 19.27 -0.54
CA LEU A 97 -6.65 19.96 -1.06
C LEU A 97 -6.34 21.38 -1.56
N ILE A 98 -5.34 22.03 -1.00
CA ILE A 98 -4.94 23.39 -1.42
C ILE A 98 -3.97 23.33 -2.61
N PHE A 99 -2.97 22.45 -2.57
CA PHE A 99 -1.88 22.42 -3.55
C PHE A 99 -2.21 21.60 -4.79
N LEU A 100 -2.82 20.41 -4.63
CA LEU A 100 -3.05 19.50 -5.76
C LEU A 100 -3.97 20.09 -6.84
N PRO A 101 -5.08 20.80 -6.55
CA PRO A 101 -5.90 21.40 -7.60
C PRO A 101 -5.15 22.44 -8.43
N ARG A 102 -4.27 23.23 -7.78
CA ARG A 102 -3.43 24.22 -8.46
C ARG A 102 -2.37 23.56 -9.34
N LEU A 103 -1.69 22.56 -8.79
CA LEU A 103 -0.69 21.79 -9.53
C LEU A 103 -1.32 21.06 -10.72
N TRP A 104 -2.50 20.45 -10.50
CA TRP A 104 -3.26 19.78 -11.56
C TRP A 104 -3.65 20.74 -12.69
N SER A 105 -4.14 21.96 -12.36
CA SER A 105 -4.50 22.97 -13.35
C SER A 105 -3.30 23.37 -14.20
N ILE A 106 -2.13 23.60 -13.58
CA ILE A 106 -0.90 23.93 -14.28
C ILE A 106 -0.44 22.76 -15.16
N ALA A 107 -0.42 21.54 -14.60
CA ALA A 107 0.00 20.35 -15.33
C ALA A 107 -0.92 20.03 -16.51
N ARG A 108 -2.22 20.35 -16.41
CA ARG A 108 -3.18 20.21 -17.50
C ARG A 108 -2.89 21.18 -18.64
N VAL A 109 -2.66 22.45 -18.33
CA VAL A 109 -2.41 23.51 -19.33
C VAL A 109 -1.08 23.29 -20.06
N HIS A 110 -0.04 22.89 -19.33
CA HIS A 110 1.31 22.72 -19.87
C HIS A 110 1.60 21.27 -20.32
N HIS A 111 0.63 20.35 -20.20
CA HIS A 111 0.79 18.93 -20.53
C HIS A 111 1.91 18.22 -19.75
N TYR A 112 2.22 18.66 -18.53
CA TYR A 112 3.21 18.00 -17.68
C TYR A 112 2.73 16.63 -17.21
N VAL A 113 3.59 15.63 -17.27
CA VAL A 113 3.29 14.25 -16.87
C VAL A 113 3.93 13.93 -15.51
N THR A 114 5.14 14.43 -15.29
CA THR A 114 5.94 14.15 -14.10
C THR A 114 6.23 15.41 -13.27
N PRO A 115 6.54 15.27 -11.97
CA PRO A 115 7.05 16.40 -11.16
C PRO A 115 8.29 17.03 -11.77
N ALA A 116 9.15 16.25 -12.42
CA ALA A 116 10.35 16.75 -13.09
C ALA A 116 10.02 17.70 -14.28
N ASP A 117 8.92 17.41 -15.02
CA ASP A 117 8.46 18.29 -16.10
C ASP A 117 8.01 19.65 -15.55
N PHE A 118 7.27 19.64 -14.42
CA PHE A 118 6.85 20.87 -13.75
C PHE A 118 8.06 21.72 -13.33
N ILE A 119 9.06 21.10 -12.70
CA ILE A 119 10.28 21.78 -12.26
C ILE A 119 11.05 22.34 -13.45
N ARG A 120 11.19 21.55 -14.51
CA ARG A 120 11.85 22.01 -15.75
C ARG A 120 11.12 23.19 -16.38
N GLY A 121 9.82 23.12 -16.46
CA GLY A 121 8.99 24.18 -17.03
C GLY A 121 9.02 25.46 -16.17
N ARG A 122 9.05 25.34 -14.84
CA ARG A 122 9.06 26.48 -13.92
C ARG A 122 10.41 27.17 -13.82
N TYR A 123 11.51 26.41 -13.81
CA TYR A 123 12.86 26.93 -13.53
C TYR A 123 13.80 26.88 -14.73
N GLY A 124 13.40 26.28 -15.84
CA GLY A 124 14.24 26.13 -17.04
C GLY A 124 15.49 25.24 -16.85
N SER A 125 15.64 24.59 -15.68
CA SER A 125 16.84 23.86 -15.31
C SER A 125 16.68 22.35 -15.52
N ARG A 126 17.49 21.77 -16.41
CA ARG A 126 17.56 20.31 -16.61
C ARG A 126 18.18 19.60 -15.39
N GLY A 127 19.22 20.21 -14.78
CA GLY A 127 19.89 19.63 -13.62
C GLY A 127 18.95 19.51 -12.42
N LEU A 128 18.12 20.52 -12.17
CA LEU A 128 17.12 20.47 -11.10
C LEU A 128 16.04 19.42 -11.37
N ALA A 129 15.58 19.30 -12.62
CA ALA A 129 14.62 18.26 -13.00
C ALA A 129 15.18 16.85 -12.80
N LEU A 130 16.44 16.60 -13.15
CA LEU A 130 17.13 15.34 -12.89
C LEU A 130 17.30 15.07 -11.40
N ALA A 131 17.64 16.07 -10.59
CA ALA A 131 17.73 15.92 -9.14
C ALA A 131 16.40 15.51 -8.52
N ILE A 132 15.28 16.11 -8.95
CA ILE A 132 13.93 15.75 -8.49
C ILE A 132 13.57 14.32 -8.91
N ALA A 133 13.85 13.93 -10.16
CA ALA A 133 13.60 12.59 -10.64
C ALA A 133 14.40 11.53 -9.85
N PHE A 134 15.68 11.79 -9.61
CA PHE A 134 16.55 10.90 -8.83
C PHE A 134 16.10 10.80 -7.37
N THR A 135 15.75 11.92 -6.74
CA THR A 135 15.19 11.92 -5.38
C THR A 135 13.90 11.11 -5.31
N GLY A 136 13.02 11.22 -6.31
CA GLY A 136 11.80 10.42 -6.40
C GLY A 136 12.08 8.92 -6.48
N ILE A 137 13.06 8.50 -7.29
CA ILE A 137 13.47 7.10 -7.39
C ILE A 137 13.99 6.60 -6.03
N LEU A 138 14.89 7.34 -5.38
CA LEU A 138 15.42 6.97 -4.07
C LEU A 138 14.33 6.88 -3.00
N ALA A 139 13.37 7.80 -3.01
CA ALA A 139 12.26 7.80 -2.07
C ALA A 139 11.31 6.61 -2.25
N LEU A 140 11.16 6.10 -3.47
CA LEU A 140 10.30 4.94 -3.77
C LEU A 140 10.95 3.61 -3.37
N MET A 141 12.27 3.49 -3.31
CA MET A 141 12.95 2.24 -2.98
C MET A 141 12.53 1.65 -1.62
N PRO A 142 12.55 2.38 -0.50
CA PRO A 142 12.09 1.85 0.79
C PRO A 142 10.61 1.47 0.77
N TYR A 143 9.80 2.21 0.02
CA TYR A 143 8.37 1.93 -0.11
C TYR A 143 8.11 0.62 -0.86
N ILE A 144 8.84 0.37 -1.96
CA ILE A 144 8.78 -0.91 -2.69
C ILE A 144 9.25 -2.06 -1.80
N ALA A 145 10.35 -1.89 -1.06
CA ALA A 145 10.83 -2.89 -0.12
C ALA A 145 9.78 -3.26 0.93
N LEU A 146 9.05 -2.29 1.47
CA LEU A 146 7.95 -2.53 2.40
C LEU A 146 6.82 -3.37 1.78
N GLN A 147 6.48 -3.14 0.50
CA GLN A 147 5.47 -3.95 -0.20
C GLN A 147 5.95 -5.40 -0.37
N LEU A 148 7.23 -5.61 -0.67
CA LEU A 148 7.83 -6.96 -0.77
C LEU A 148 7.80 -7.69 0.58
N VAL A 149 8.12 -7.01 1.68
CA VAL A 149 7.98 -7.56 3.04
C VAL A 149 6.53 -7.96 3.32
N GLY A 150 5.56 -7.16 2.86
CA GLY A 150 4.14 -7.50 2.96
C GLY A 150 3.78 -8.79 2.25
N ILE A 151 4.26 -8.99 1.02
CA ILE A 151 4.05 -10.23 0.25
C ILE A 151 4.74 -11.40 0.95
N GLN A 152 5.98 -11.22 1.40
CA GLN A 152 6.73 -12.24 2.13
C GLN A 152 6.01 -12.69 3.40
N ALA A 153 5.43 -11.76 4.18
CA ALA A 153 4.65 -12.09 5.36
C ALA A 153 3.44 -13.00 5.02
N VAL A 154 2.74 -12.73 3.92
CA VAL A 154 1.62 -13.57 3.45
C VAL A 154 2.12 -14.95 3.05
N LEU A 155 3.21 -15.06 2.29
CA LEU A 155 3.80 -16.32 1.87
C LEU A 155 4.22 -17.17 3.08
N THR A 156 4.83 -16.53 4.09
CA THR A 156 5.24 -17.19 5.34
C THR A 156 4.05 -17.78 6.10
N VAL A 157 2.95 -17.01 6.22
CA VAL A 157 1.71 -17.49 6.87
C VAL A 157 1.11 -18.68 6.11
N MET A 158 1.28 -18.73 4.80
CA MET A 158 0.85 -19.86 3.96
C MET A 158 1.77 -21.08 4.09
N GLY A 159 2.94 -20.95 4.71
CA GLY A 159 3.95 -22.01 4.79
C GLY A 159 4.74 -22.18 3.47
N VAL A 160 4.73 -21.19 2.60
CA VAL A 160 5.46 -21.21 1.34
C VAL A 160 6.84 -20.56 1.53
N GLY A 161 7.90 -21.20 1.05
CA GLY A 161 9.26 -20.62 1.07
C GLY A 161 10.07 -20.84 2.37
N THR A 162 9.57 -21.59 3.36
CA THR A 162 10.20 -21.66 4.70
C THR A 162 11.10 -22.88 4.95
N THR A 163 11.38 -23.72 3.95
CA THR A 163 11.86 -25.10 4.26
C THR A 163 13.15 -25.54 3.57
N SER A 164 13.74 -24.74 2.68
CA SER A 164 14.83 -25.24 1.84
C SER A 164 16.24 -24.91 2.35
N GLY A 165 16.40 -23.98 3.30
CA GLY A 165 17.71 -23.52 3.77
C GLY A 165 18.54 -22.78 2.70
N ASN A 166 17.95 -22.54 1.53
CA ASN A 166 18.55 -21.77 0.45
C ASN A 166 17.71 -20.52 0.20
N ALA A 167 18.24 -19.34 0.54
CA ALA A 167 17.56 -18.06 0.44
C ALA A 167 16.96 -17.81 -0.96
N PHE A 168 17.65 -18.19 -2.03
CA PHE A 168 17.13 -18.01 -3.38
C PHE A 168 15.86 -18.83 -3.65
N VAL A 169 15.81 -20.08 -3.14
CA VAL A 169 14.63 -20.95 -3.32
C VAL A 169 13.46 -20.46 -2.45
N GLU A 170 13.77 -19.93 -1.27
CA GLU A 170 12.76 -19.37 -0.36
C GLU A 170 12.13 -18.10 -0.92
N ASP A 171 12.90 -17.25 -1.61
CA ASP A 171 12.43 -16.01 -2.23
C ASP A 171 11.85 -16.21 -3.64
N LEU A 172 11.96 -17.39 -4.24
CA LEU A 172 11.49 -17.65 -5.61
C LEU A 172 10.00 -17.31 -5.84
N PRO A 173 9.05 -17.66 -4.94
CA PRO A 173 7.66 -17.28 -5.08
C PRO A 173 7.47 -15.76 -5.08
N LEU A 174 8.22 -15.04 -4.25
CA LEU A 174 8.22 -13.58 -4.19
C LEU A 174 8.72 -12.96 -5.50
N ILE A 175 9.83 -13.49 -6.03
CA ILE A 175 10.42 -13.06 -7.30
C ILE A 175 9.43 -13.27 -8.45
N ILE A 176 8.78 -14.43 -8.52
CA ILE A 176 7.79 -14.74 -9.55
C ILE A 176 6.60 -13.76 -9.46
N ALA A 177 6.05 -13.55 -8.26
CA ALA A 177 4.94 -12.63 -8.05
C ALA A 177 5.29 -11.20 -8.48
N PHE A 178 6.50 -10.74 -8.14
CA PHE A 178 7.00 -9.43 -8.54
C PHE A 178 7.18 -9.30 -10.06
N LEU A 179 7.76 -10.30 -10.71
CA LEU A 179 7.94 -10.30 -12.17
C LEU A 179 6.60 -10.28 -12.91
N VAL A 180 5.61 -11.04 -12.47
CA VAL A 180 4.26 -11.03 -13.05
C VAL A 180 3.63 -9.64 -12.91
N LEU A 181 3.71 -9.04 -11.72
CA LEU A 181 3.22 -7.70 -11.45
C LEU A 181 3.92 -6.65 -12.32
N ALA A 182 5.24 -6.71 -12.41
CA ALA A 182 6.03 -5.79 -13.24
C ALA A 182 5.64 -5.91 -14.71
N PHE A 183 5.46 -7.14 -15.20
CA PHE A 183 5.13 -7.40 -16.60
C PHE A 183 3.74 -6.87 -16.98
N PHE A 184 2.68 -7.17 -16.22
CA PHE A 184 1.37 -6.63 -16.58
C PHE A 184 1.29 -5.11 -16.39
N THR A 185 2.00 -4.54 -15.40
CA THR A 185 2.07 -3.09 -15.21
C THR A 185 2.80 -2.43 -16.39
N PHE A 186 3.89 -3.02 -16.87
CA PHE A 186 4.61 -2.53 -18.03
C PHE A 186 3.72 -2.50 -19.28
N VAL A 187 2.94 -3.55 -19.51
CA VAL A 187 2.05 -3.68 -20.68
C VAL A 187 0.84 -2.75 -20.59
N SER A 188 0.27 -2.58 -19.40
CA SER A 188 -1.03 -1.89 -19.20
C SER A 188 -0.89 -0.47 -18.69
N GLY A 189 0.29 -0.07 -18.19
CA GLY A 189 0.51 1.22 -17.55
C GLY A 189 -0.42 1.45 -16.36
N LEU A 190 -0.81 2.70 -16.13
CA LEU A 190 -1.70 3.09 -15.01
C LEU A 190 -3.10 2.45 -15.07
N ARG A 191 -3.50 1.88 -16.21
CA ARG A 191 -4.79 1.19 -16.36
C ARG A 191 -4.88 -0.08 -15.52
N ALA A 192 -3.74 -0.80 -15.35
CA ALA A 192 -3.72 -2.00 -14.51
C ALA A 192 -4.02 -1.67 -13.04
N PRO A 193 -3.25 -0.82 -12.35
CA PRO A 193 -3.57 -0.47 -10.97
C PRO A 193 -4.96 0.16 -10.82
N ALA A 194 -5.46 0.91 -11.82
CA ALA A 194 -6.79 1.50 -11.75
C ALA A 194 -7.91 0.44 -11.72
N LEU A 195 -7.85 -0.62 -12.53
CA LEU A 195 -8.83 -1.71 -12.48
C LEU A 195 -8.63 -2.61 -11.24
N ILE A 196 -7.39 -2.91 -10.88
CA ILE A 196 -7.09 -3.73 -9.73
C ILE A 196 -7.55 -3.04 -8.43
N ALA A 197 -7.49 -1.70 -8.36
CA ALA A 197 -7.94 -0.94 -7.22
C ALA A 197 -9.40 -1.21 -6.85
N PHE A 198 -10.30 -1.39 -7.83
CA PHE A 198 -11.70 -1.75 -7.53
C PHE A 198 -11.82 -3.05 -6.77
N ILE A 199 -11.08 -4.08 -7.17
CA ILE A 199 -11.08 -5.39 -6.51
C ILE A 199 -10.46 -5.25 -5.12
N LYS A 200 -9.28 -4.65 -5.06
CA LYS A 200 -8.49 -4.50 -3.84
C LYS A 200 -9.25 -3.71 -2.79
N ASP A 201 -9.77 -2.54 -3.11
CA ASP A 201 -10.46 -1.68 -2.15
C ASP A 201 -11.77 -2.30 -1.68
N THR A 202 -12.51 -2.98 -2.57
CA THR A 202 -13.70 -3.72 -2.18
C THR A 202 -13.36 -4.80 -1.15
N LEU A 203 -12.30 -5.58 -1.39
CA LEU A 203 -11.84 -6.62 -0.45
C LEU A 203 -11.37 -6.01 0.87
N VAL A 204 -10.69 -4.86 0.83
CA VAL A 204 -10.26 -4.13 2.03
C VAL A 204 -11.47 -3.68 2.85
N TYR A 205 -12.49 -3.08 2.24
CA TYR A 205 -13.70 -2.67 2.96
C TYR A 205 -14.44 -3.86 3.57
N VAL A 206 -14.59 -4.96 2.83
CA VAL A 206 -15.20 -6.19 3.35
C VAL A 206 -14.40 -6.72 4.54
N MET A 207 -13.08 -6.79 4.43
CA MET A 207 -12.20 -7.24 5.51
C MET A 207 -12.33 -6.36 6.76
N ILE A 208 -12.34 -5.03 6.61
CA ILE A 208 -12.50 -4.10 7.74
C ILE A 208 -13.86 -4.30 8.42
N ILE A 209 -14.94 -4.38 7.66
CA ILE A 209 -16.28 -4.61 8.22
C ILE A 209 -16.34 -5.93 8.98
N VAL A 210 -15.82 -7.00 8.38
CA VAL A 210 -15.77 -8.32 9.04
C VAL A 210 -14.91 -8.25 10.31
N ALA A 211 -13.76 -7.59 10.28
CA ALA A 211 -12.89 -7.44 11.44
C ALA A 211 -13.59 -6.68 12.58
N ILE A 212 -14.26 -5.57 12.27
CA ILE A 212 -14.99 -4.75 13.26
C ILE A 212 -16.13 -5.54 13.91
N LEU A 213 -16.81 -6.40 13.17
CA LEU A 213 -17.93 -7.20 13.69
C LEU A 213 -17.45 -8.47 14.42
N TYR A 214 -16.43 -9.14 13.86
CA TYR A 214 -16.01 -10.46 14.34
C TYR A 214 -15.01 -10.40 15.50
N LEU A 215 -13.98 -9.52 15.44
CA LEU A 215 -12.94 -9.50 16.45
C LEU A 215 -13.45 -9.16 17.85
N PRO A 216 -14.31 -8.15 18.05
CA PRO A 216 -14.84 -7.86 19.37
C PRO A 216 -15.62 -9.03 19.97
N SER A 217 -16.38 -9.78 19.14
CA SER A 217 -17.13 -10.96 19.61
C SER A 217 -16.23 -12.08 20.12
N LYS A 218 -14.99 -12.16 19.63
CA LYS A 218 -14.00 -13.19 20.05
C LYS A 218 -13.20 -12.80 21.28
N VAL A 219 -13.03 -11.49 21.52
CA VAL A 219 -12.22 -10.99 22.65
C VAL A 219 -13.05 -10.42 23.80
N GLY A 220 -14.33 -10.80 23.90
CA GLY A 220 -15.21 -10.40 25.02
C GLY A 220 -15.96 -9.08 24.83
N GLY A 221 -16.03 -8.59 23.60
CA GLY A 221 -16.76 -7.37 23.23
C GLY A 221 -15.96 -6.08 23.38
N TRP A 222 -16.53 -5.00 22.87
CA TRP A 222 -15.90 -3.67 22.91
C TRP A 222 -15.62 -3.21 24.35
N GLY A 223 -16.53 -3.50 25.30
CA GLY A 223 -16.33 -3.15 26.70
C GLY A 223 -15.07 -3.79 27.30
N HIS A 224 -14.83 -5.08 26.98
CA HIS A 224 -13.62 -5.78 27.43
C HIS A 224 -12.34 -5.19 26.80
N ILE A 225 -12.36 -4.88 25.52
CA ILE A 225 -11.23 -4.26 24.82
C ILE A 225 -10.86 -2.94 25.51
N PHE A 226 -11.84 -2.06 25.75
CA PHE A 226 -11.57 -0.76 26.36
C PHE A 226 -11.17 -0.87 27.84
N SER A 227 -11.78 -1.77 28.62
CA SER A 227 -11.41 -1.97 30.03
C SER A 227 -10.01 -2.55 30.17
N THR A 228 -9.63 -3.49 29.32
CA THR A 228 -8.27 -4.05 29.30
C THR A 228 -7.24 -2.98 28.89
N ALA A 229 -7.51 -2.20 27.85
CA ALA A 229 -6.66 -1.09 27.46
C ALA A 229 -6.50 -0.08 28.60
N GLN A 230 -7.58 0.26 29.32
CA GLN A 230 -7.54 1.16 30.46
C GLN A 230 -6.78 0.57 31.67
N ALA A 231 -6.88 -0.74 31.90
CA ALA A 231 -6.13 -1.42 32.95
C ALA A 231 -4.62 -1.39 32.67
N HIS A 232 -4.22 -1.62 31.42
CA HIS A 232 -2.80 -1.53 31.00
C HIS A 232 -2.23 -0.11 31.15
N LEU A 233 -3.02 0.94 30.98
CA LEU A 233 -2.59 2.32 31.24
C LEU A 233 -2.28 2.59 32.72
N LYS A 234 -2.93 1.86 33.64
CA LYS A 234 -2.74 2.02 35.08
C LYS A 234 -1.57 1.18 35.62
N VAL A 235 -1.04 0.24 34.86
CA VAL A 235 0.12 -0.55 35.29
C VAL A 235 1.37 0.30 35.15
N VAL A 236 1.95 0.62 36.29
CA VAL A 236 3.22 1.37 36.36
C VAL A 236 4.34 0.43 35.90
N ASN A 237 5.12 0.87 34.95
CA ASN A 237 6.30 0.14 34.49
C ASN A 237 7.32 0.12 35.65
N PRO A 238 7.67 -1.07 36.22
CA PRO A 238 8.55 -1.18 37.37
C PRO A 238 9.96 -0.62 37.09
N ALA A 239 10.40 -0.56 35.83
CA ALA A 239 11.71 -0.04 35.48
C ALA A 239 11.75 1.49 35.36
N THR A 240 10.62 2.15 35.06
CA THR A 240 10.58 3.60 34.80
C THR A 240 9.72 4.38 35.77
N GLY A 241 8.93 3.70 36.62
CA GLY A 241 7.98 4.33 37.56
C GLY A 241 6.84 5.10 36.85
N LYS A 242 6.70 4.99 35.54
CA LYS A 242 5.67 5.69 34.74
C LYS A 242 4.52 4.75 34.41
N PRO A 243 3.30 5.27 34.21
CA PRO A 243 2.19 4.48 33.69
C PRO A 243 2.57 3.80 32.38
N GLY A 244 2.18 2.54 32.20
CA GLY A 244 2.40 1.80 30.96
C GLY A 244 1.73 2.49 29.78
N GLU A 245 2.39 2.54 28.63
CA GLU A 245 1.80 3.03 27.39
C GLU A 245 0.97 1.93 26.74
N ILE A 246 -0.21 2.28 26.22
CA ILE A 246 -1.00 1.34 25.42
C ILE A 246 -0.17 0.88 24.22
N GLY A 247 -0.06 -0.44 24.02
CA GLY A 247 0.62 -1.03 22.87
C GLY A 247 2.07 -1.43 23.08
N ARG A 248 2.66 -1.27 24.27
CA ARG A 248 3.91 -1.96 24.59
C ARG A 248 3.59 -3.39 25.04
N ALA A 249 3.86 -4.35 24.16
CA ALA A 249 3.95 -5.74 24.57
C ALA A 249 5.16 -5.85 25.53
N HIS A 250 4.91 -6.23 26.77
CA HIS A 250 5.97 -6.73 27.61
C HIS A 250 6.30 -8.14 27.13
N VAL A 251 7.41 -8.28 26.43
CA VAL A 251 8.08 -9.57 26.20
C VAL A 251 8.90 -9.85 27.44
#